data_d1945c38f70b975833fbd48c118ab3ca
#
_entry.id   d1945c38f70b975833fbd48c118ab3ca
#
_cell.length_a   1.000
_cell.length_b   1.000
_cell.length_c   1.000
_cell.angle_alpha   90.00
_cell.angle_beta   90.00
_cell.angle_gamma   90.00
#
_symmetry.space_group_name_H-M   'P 1'
#
loop_
_entity.id
_entity.type
_entity.pdbx_description
1 polymer ?
#
loop_
_entity_poly.entity_id
_entity_poly.type
_entity_poly.pdbx_seq_one_letter_code
_entity_poly.pdbx_strand_id
1 'polypeptide(L)'
;MKAIALRKLTRRQASLVDAYVANGGNLTKAAKEAGYAEGDSGRVSAGKAMKTAHVKQHMMQVVAEEFSKHAPMALGQLAGLSKRAKSEYVQLEASKDLLDRAGFKPVDRSQVQVAGDIRVTIDLS
;
A
#
# COMPACT_ATOMS: atom_id res chain seq x y z
N MET A 1 -6.39 -12.12 25.63
CA MET A 1 -7.34 -11.34 24.87
C MET A 1 -7.79 -12.13 23.66
N LYS A 2 -9.08 -12.14 23.43
CA LYS A 2 -9.59 -12.87 22.29
C LYS A 2 -9.42 -12.08 21.02
N ALA A 3 -8.99 -12.73 19.98
CA ALA A 3 -8.96 -12.13 18.67
C ALA A 3 -10.40 -11.94 18.19
N ILE A 4 -10.69 -10.81 17.60
CA ILE A 4 -11.99 -10.55 17.03
C ILE A 4 -12.07 -11.28 15.71
N ALA A 5 -13.02 -12.19 15.60
CA ALA A 5 -13.22 -12.90 14.34
C ALA A 5 -13.87 -11.95 13.34
N LEU A 6 -13.24 -11.77 12.22
CA LEU A 6 -13.80 -10.96 11.16
C LEU A 6 -14.86 -11.75 10.41
N ARG A 7 -15.86 -11.03 9.90
CA ARG A 7 -16.88 -11.66 9.08
C ARG A 7 -16.25 -12.25 7.84
N LYS A 8 -16.84 -13.37 7.41
CA LYS A 8 -16.41 -13.97 6.17
C LYS A 8 -16.81 -13.09 5.00
N LEU A 9 -15.88 -12.90 4.09
CA LEU A 9 -16.14 -12.09 2.91
C LEU A 9 -17.13 -12.77 1.99
N THR A 10 -18.08 -12.00 1.48
CA THR A 10 -18.97 -12.53 0.46
C THR A 10 -18.27 -12.49 -0.89
N ARG A 11 -18.76 -13.31 -1.83
CA ARG A 11 -18.19 -13.31 -3.17
C ARG A 11 -18.26 -11.93 -3.82
N ARG A 12 -19.38 -11.24 -3.61
CA ARG A 12 -19.56 -9.91 -4.18
C ARG A 12 -18.61 -8.90 -3.56
N GLN A 13 -18.37 -8.98 -2.27
CA GLN A 13 -17.39 -8.13 -1.59
C GLN A 13 -15.97 -8.38 -2.09
N ALA A 14 -15.60 -9.64 -2.24
CA ALA A 14 -14.28 -9.98 -2.78
C ALA A 14 -14.11 -9.46 -4.20
N SER A 15 -15.13 -9.65 -5.05
CA SER A 15 -15.10 -9.14 -6.41
C SER A 15 -15.01 -7.63 -6.46
N LEU A 16 -15.68 -6.94 -5.53
CA LEU A 16 -15.60 -5.48 -5.44
C LEU A 16 -14.18 -5.01 -5.15
N VAL A 17 -13.54 -5.63 -4.19
CA VAL A 17 -12.16 -5.27 -3.83
C VAL A 17 -11.22 -5.54 -5.00
N ASP A 18 -11.33 -6.72 -5.59
CA ASP A 18 -10.45 -7.09 -6.70
C ASP A 18 -10.60 -6.13 -7.88
N ALA A 19 -11.83 -5.79 -8.24
CA ALA A 19 -12.08 -4.84 -9.31
C ALA A 19 -11.59 -3.43 -8.98
N TYR A 20 -11.80 -3.01 -7.74
CA TYR A 20 -11.39 -1.69 -7.28
C TYR A 20 -9.86 -1.52 -7.35
N VAL A 21 -9.13 -2.51 -6.91
CA VAL A 21 -7.67 -2.48 -6.97
C VAL A 21 -7.20 -2.55 -8.42
N ALA A 22 -7.81 -3.41 -9.22
CA ALA A 22 -7.41 -3.59 -10.61
C ALA A 22 -7.64 -2.35 -11.48
N ASN A 23 -8.70 -1.59 -11.19
CA ASN A 23 -9.02 -0.41 -12.00
C ASN A 23 -8.44 0.90 -11.45
N GLY A 24 -7.60 0.81 -10.43
CA GLY A 24 -6.94 2.00 -9.91
C GLY A 24 -7.79 2.85 -8.98
N GLY A 25 -8.82 2.29 -8.38
CA GLY A 25 -9.60 3.00 -7.37
C GLY A 25 -10.90 3.62 -7.84
N ASN A 26 -11.42 3.16 -8.96
CA ASN A 26 -12.73 3.63 -9.45
C ASN A 26 -13.83 2.77 -8.85
N LEU A 27 -14.46 3.27 -7.79
CA LEU A 27 -15.47 2.52 -7.06
C LEU A 27 -16.74 2.27 -7.88
N THR A 28 -17.18 3.24 -8.65
CA THR A 28 -18.38 3.10 -9.46
C THR A 28 -18.24 1.94 -10.47
N LYS A 29 -17.12 1.89 -11.15
CA LYS A 29 -16.84 0.84 -12.10
C LYS A 29 -16.68 -0.52 -11.41
N ALA A 30 -15.99 -0.53 -10.28
CA ALA A 30 -15.79 -1.74 -9.51
C ALA A 30 -17.12 -2.30 -9.00
N ALA A 31 -18.02 -1.44 -8.54
CA ALA A 31 -19.33 -1.85 -8.06
C ALA A 31 -20.14 -2.51 -9.17
N LYS A 32 -20.10 -1.93 -10.35
CA LYS A 32 -20.80 -2.49 -11.50
C LYS A 32 -20.25 -3.88 -11.87
N GLU A 33 -18.94 -3.99 -11.94
CA GLU A 33 -18.29 -5.28 -12.25
C GLU A 33 -18.55 -6.34 -11.19
N ALA A 34 -18.69 -5.93 -9.95
CA ALA A 34 -18.92 -6.86 -8.86
C ALA A 34 -20.38 -7.30 -8.70
N GLY A 35 -21.27 -6.70 -9.48
CA GLY A 35 -22.67 -7.10 -9.46
C GLY A 35 -23.55 -6.29 -8.52
N TYR A 36 -23.08 -5.13 -8.07
CA TYR A 36 -23.95 -4.19 -7.34
C TYR A 36 -24.90 -3.52 -8.33
N ALA A 37 -26.00 -2.99 -7.79
CA ALA A 37 -27.00 -2.32 -8.61
C ALA A 37 -26.37 -1.14 -9.37
N GLU A 38 -26.90 -0.85 -10.54
CA GLU A 38 -26.43 0.28 -11.30
C GLU A 38 -26.89 1.59 -10.65
N GLY A 39 -26.13 2.65 -10.86
CA GLY A 39 -26.47 3.97 -10.40
C GLY A 39 -26.06 4.21 -8.95
N ASP A 40 -26.69 5.22 -8.35
CA ASP A 40 -26.31 5.67 -7.00
C ASP A 40 -26.54 4.63 -5.92
N SER A 41 -27.57 3.84 -6.05
CA SER A 41 -27.88 2.80 -5.08
C SER A 41 -26.73 1.80 -4.95
N GLY A 42 -26.24 1.33 -6.08
CA GLY A 42 -25.10 0.39 -6.08
C GLY A 42 -23.83 1.04 -5.57
N ARG A 43 -23.58 2.27 -5.96
CA ARG A 43 -22.40 3.00 -5.51
C ARG A 43 -22.42 3.20 -4.00
N VAL A 44 -23.59 3.54 -3.44
CA VAL A 44 -23.72 3.73 -1.99
C VAL A 44 -23.52 2.41 -1.26
N SER A 45 -24.13 1.33 -1.75
CA SER A 45 -23.96 0.01 -1.14
C SER A 45 -22.50 -0.46 -1.19
N ALA A 46 -21.84 -0.26 -2.30
CA ALA A 46 -20.43 -0.60 -2.44
C ALA A 46 -19.56 0.23 -1.49
N GLY A 47 -19.86 1.52 -1.37
CA GLY A 47 -19.16 2.41 -0.47
C GLY A 47 -19.28 1.98 0.99
N LYS A 48 -20.46 1.53 1.39
CA LYS A 48 -20.66 1.00 2.74
C LYS A 48 -19.88 -0.28 2.95
N ALA A 49 -19.88 -1.16 1.95
CA ALA A 49 -19.11 -2.40 2.04
C ALA A 49 -17.62 -2.12 2.22
N MET A 50 -17.09 -1.16 1.49
CA MET A 50 -15.67 -0.81 1.56
C MET A 50 -15.25 -0.24 2.92
N LYS A 51 -16.20 0.22 3.71
CA LYS A 51 -15.90 0.76 5.04
C LYS A 51 -15.89 -0.28 6.14
N THR A 52 -16.34 -1.49 5.86
CA THR A 52 -16.36 -2.54 6.87
C THR A 52 -14.97 -3.10 7.12
N ALA A 53 -14.71 -3.55 8.34
CA ALA A 53 -13.38 -4.00 8.75
C ALA A 53 -12.88 -5.19 7.93
N HIS A 54 -13.73 -6.18 7.70
CA HIS A 54 -13.32 -7.38 6.98
C HIS A 54 -13.02 -7.11 5.50
N VAL A 55 -13.73 -6.17 4.89
CA VAL A 55 -13.48 -5.77 3.51
C VAL A 55 -12.20 -4.96 3.42
N LYS A 56 -11.97 -4.03 4.36
CA LYS A 56 -10.72 -3.27 4.41
C LYS A 56 -9.52 -4.18 4.56
N GLN A 57 -9.62 -5.18 5.41
CA GLN A 57 -8.53 -6.10 5.61
C GLN A 57 -8.21 -6.89 4.34
N HIS A 58 -9.24 -7.34 3.64
CA HIS A 58 -9.04 -8.02 2.36
C HIS A 58 -8.39 -7.10 1.34
N MET A 59 -8.82 -5.84 1.29
CA MET A 59 -8.23 -4.86 0.38
C MET A 59 -6.74 -4.66 0.67
N MET A 60 -6.38 -4.57 1.95
CA MET A 60 -4.97 -4.44 2.32
C MET A 60 -4.15 -5.63 1.84
N GLN A 61 -4.72 -6.82 1.94
CA GLN A 61 -4.07 -8.03 1.44
C GLN A 61 -3.86 -8.00 -0.07
N VAL A 62 -4.91 -7.63 -0.81
CA VAL A 62 -4.85 -7.57 -2.28
C VAL A 62 -3.83 -6.51 -2.72
N VAL A 63 -3.83 -5.35 -2.06
CA VAL A 63 -2.88 -4.29 -2.38
C VAL A 63 -1.44 -4.77 -2.13
N ALA A 64 -1.21 -5.45 -1.01
CA ALA A 64 0.12 -5.98 -0.70
C ALA A 64 0.58 -6.99 -1.76
N GLU A 65 -0.33 -7.85 -2.22
CA GLU A 65 -0.02 -8.80 -3.28
C GLU A 65 0.33 -8.11 -4.59
N GLU A 66 -0.40 -7.05 -4.93
CA GLU A 66 -0.10 -6.28 -6.14
C GLU A 66 1.24 -5.59 -6.06
N PHE A 67 1.57 -5.01 -4.91
CA PHE A 67 2.89 -4.44 -4.70
C PHE A 67 3.98 -5.48 -4.89
N SER A 68 3.78 -6.67 -4.33
CA SER A 68 4.75 -7.75 -4.46
C SER A 68 4.97 -8.18 -5.91
N LYS A 69 3.91 -8.15 -6.71
CA LYS A 69 4.03 -8.49 -8.13
C LYS A 69 4.83 -7.46 -8.91
N HIS A 70 4.69 -6.19 -8.56
CA HIS A 70 5.32 -5.10 -9.30
C HIS A 70 6.70 -4.71 -8.75
N ALA A 71 7.02 -5.13 -7.54
CA ALA A 71 8.29 -4.76 -6.91
C ALA A 71 9.52 -5.17 -7.72
N PRO A 72 9.59 -6.39 -8.27
CA PRO A 72 10.77 -6.76 -9.07
C PRO A 72 10.97 -5.88 -10.30
N MET A 73 9.87 -5.49 -10.96
CA MET A 73 9.96 -4.62 -12.13
C MET A 73 10.43 -3.22 -11.72
N ALA A 74 9.88 -2.69 -10.64
CA ALA A 74 10.29 -1.37 -10.14
C ALA A 74 11.75 -1.38 -9.73
N LEU A 75 12.20 -2.44 -9.07
CA LEU A 75 13.60 -2.60 -8.71
C LEU A 75 14.49 -2.64 -9.94
N GLY A 76 14.06 -3.36 -10.97
CA GLY A 76 14.80 -3.43 -12.22
C GLY A 76 14.94 -2.07 -12.89
N GLN A 77 13.87 -1.27 -12.89
CA GLN A 77 13.92 0.08 -13.44
C GLN A 77 14.84 0.99 -12.64
N LEU A 78 14.76 0.91 -11.33
CA LEU A 78 15.61 1.73 -10.46
C LEU A 78 17.08 1.36 -10.65
N ALA A 79 17.39 0.09 -10.71
CA ALA A 79 18.76 -0.38 -10.97
C ALA A 79 19.24 0.08 -12.35
N GLY A 80 18.36 0.03 -13.34
CA GLY A 80 18.66 0.52 -14.68
C GLY A 80 18.98 2.00 -14.71
N LEU A 81 18.20 2.81 -13.99
CA LEU A 81 18.45 4.25 -13.91
C LEU A 81 19.79 4.55 -13.24
N SER A 82 20.14 3.79 -12.20
CA SER A 82 21.41 4.01 -11.53
C SER A 82 22.62 3.71 -12.42
N LYS A 83 22.44 2.86 -13.43
CA LYS A 83 23.54 2.48 -14.33
C LYS A 83 23.56 3.25 -15.65
N ARG A 84 22.40 3.53 -16.20
CA ARG A 84 22.27 3.97 -17.58
C ARG A 84 21.58 5.30 -17.81
N ALA A 85 21.17 5.98 -16.76
CA ALA A 85 20.53 7.28 -16.93
C ALA A 85 21.52 8.25 -17.57
N LYS A 86 21.02 9.12 -18.42
CA LYS A 86 21.87 10.08 -19.11
C LYS A 86 22.42 11.16 -18.19
N SER A 87 21.66 11.48 -17.14
CA SER A 87 22.07 12.51 -16.17
C SER A 87 22.79 11.85 -15.00
N GLU A 88 23.96 12.37 -14.66
CA GLU A 88 24.68 11.91 -13.49
C GLU A 88 23.90 12.14 -12.21
N TYR A 89 23.15 13.23 -12.14
CA TYR A 89 22.29 13.51 -11.00
C TYR A 89 21.23 12.40 -10.82
N VAL A 90 20.59 12.00 -11.92
CA VAL A 90 19.59 10.93 -11.87
C VAL A 90 20.24 9.60 -11.45
N GLN A 91 21.42 9.31 -11.97
CA GLN A 91 22.15 8.10 -11.56
C GLN A 91 22.46 8.11 -10.07
N LEU A 92 22.90 9.25 -9.55
CA LEU A 92 23.21 9.38 -8.14
C LEU A 92 21.96 9.20 -7.28
N GLU A 93 20.87 9.90 -7.64
CA GLU A 93 19.63 9.81 -6.89
C GLU A 93 19.03 8.40 -6.92
N ALA A 94 19.09 7.74 -8.07
CA ALA A 94 18.61 6.37 -8.19
C ALA A 94 19.45 5.41 -7.34
N SER A 95 20.75 5.61 -7.32
CA SER A 95 21.66 4.77 -6.51
C SER A 95 21.42 4.98 -5.01
N LYS A 96 21.20 6.23 -4.59
CA LYS A 96 20.89 6.55 -3.21
C LYS A 96 19.57 5.92 -2.80
N ASP A 97 18.56 6.05 -3.65
CA ASP A 97 17.25 5.49 -3.37
C ASP A 97 17.31 3.96 -3.27
N LEU A 98 18.10 3.34 -4.13
CA LEU A 98 18.29 1.89 -4.10
C LEU A 98 18.93 1.45 -2.78
N LEU A 99 19.95 2.17 -2.32
CA LEU A 99 20.59 1.88 -1.05
C LEU A 99 19.66 2.09 0.13
N ASP A 100 18.85 3.15 0.10
CA ASP A 100 17.87 3.43 1.14
C ASP A 100 16.86 2.29 1.25
N ARG A 101 16.36 1.82 0.13
CA ARG A 101 15.37 0.74 0.11
C ARG A 101 15.97 -0.59 0.57
N ALA A 102 17.25 -0.76 0.37
CA ALA A 102 17.96 -1.94 0.84
C ALA A 102 18.32 -1.88 2.33
N GLY A 103 18.03 -0.75 2.98
CA GLY A 103 18.27 -0.63 4.41
C GLY A 103 19.58 0.01 4.80
N PHE A 104 20.28 0.61 3.84
CA PHE A 104 21.57 1.24 4.12
C PHE A 104 21.45 2.73 4.39
N LYS A 105 20.24 3.19 4.70
CA LYS A 105 20.04 4.57 5.04
C LYS A 105 20.47 4.85 6.47
N PRO A 106 21.16 5.98 6.74
CA PRO A 106 21.52 6.34 8.09
C PRO A 106 20.28 6.49 8.97
N VAL A 107 20.42 6.17 10.23
CA VAL A 107 19.33 6.30 11.18
C VAL A 107 18.94 7.76 11.31
N ASP A 108 17.64 8.04 11.26
CA ASP A 108 17.13 9.37 11.42
C ASP A 108 17.10 9.71 12.92
N ARG A 109 17.90 10.67 13.33
CA ARG A 109 17.97 11.06 14.72
C ARG A 109 16.66 11.60 15.25
N SER A 110 15.88 12.25 14.41
CA SER A 110 14.58 12.74 14.81
C SER A 110 13.66 11.61 15.25
N GLN A 111 13.69 10.52 14.52
CA GLN A 111 12.89 9.37 14.89
C GLN A 111 13.37 8.74 16.18
N VAL A 112 14.66 8.67 16.36
CA VAL A 112 15.22 8.12 17.57
C VAL A 112 14.85 8.98 18.78
N GLN A 113 14.90 10.31 18.62
CA GLN A 113 14.51 11.19 19.68
C GLN A 113 13.07 11.07 20.09
N VAL A 114 12.18 10.94 19.13
CA VAL A 114 10.77 10.77 19.44
C VAL A 114 10.55 9.50 20.24
N ALA A 115 11.19 8.44 19.86
CA ALA A 115 11.08 7.19 20.57
C ALA A 115 11.74 7.29 21.95
N GLY A 116 12.86 7.97 22.05
CA GLY A 116 13.57 8.11 23.27
C GLY A 116 12.92 9.05 24.26
N ASP A 117 12.23 10.02 23.72
CA ASP A 117 11.55 10.94 24.55
C ASP A 117 10.59 10.33 25.36
N ILE A 118 10.12 9.36 24.87
CA ILE A 118 9.26 8.67 25.58
C ILE A 118 9.95 8.14 26.66
N ARG A 119 11.06 8.06 26.69
CA ARG A 119 11.65 7.58 27.63
C ARG A 119 12.72 8.04 27.92
N VAL A 120 13.23 8.42 27.33
CA VAL A 120 14.15 8.71 27.58
C VAL A 120 14.90 9.49 27.54
N THR A 121 14.66 9.84 27.26
CA THR A 121 15.24 10.75 27.36
C THR A 121 16.40 10.56 27.44
N ILE A 122 16.57 9.86 27.40
CA ILE A 122 17.33 9.52 27.62
C ILE A 122 18.43 9.83 27.34
N ASP A 123 18.92 9.89 27.28
CA ASP A 123 19.94 10.00 27.22
C ASP A 123 20.51 10.45 26.32
N LEU A 124 20.19 11.01 26.10
CA LEU A 124 20.62 11.62 25.26
C LEU A 124 21.81 12.12 25.46
N SER A 125 22.11 12.08 26.29
CA SER A 125 23.35 12.66 26.56
C SER A 125 24.51 12.00 25.99
#